data_52f19d96171f7fb19636f66a4ca49094
#
_entry.id   52f19d96171f7fb19636f66a4ca49094
#
_cell.length_a   1.000
_cell.length_b   1.000
_cell.length_c   1.000
_cell.angle_alpha   90.00
_cell.angle_beta   90.00
_cell.angle_gamma   90.00
#
_symmetry.space_group_name_H-M   'P 1'
#
loop_
_entity.id
_entity.type
_entity.pdbx_description
1 polymer ?
#
loop_
_entity_poly.entity_id
_entity_poly.type
_entity_poly.pdbx_seq_one_letter_code
_entity_poly.pdbx_strand_id
1 'polypeptide(L)'
;LLKPGDKPKGVQIVDSNSVMLSPMIDRDGGILRRTVHLPDEREQIREYLNSSSSDLICITGGTSVGVEDHGPSLLSELGELLVHGIPMRPAAPTGFGLIEKKKVFLLPGNPVSCLSAYDYFVGRSLRMMSGKSGNFPYRKKKFKLGTKISSEIGRTEYVRLRVENEIAYLIATGG
;
A
#
# COMPACT_ATOMS: atom_id res chain seq x y z
N LEU A 1 8.15 -11.84 9.84
CA LEU A 1 7.41 -12.13 8.62
C LEU A 1 8.05 -13.30 7.88
N LEU A 2 7.25 -14.23 7.37
CA LEU A 2 7.70 -15.40 6.59
C LEU A 2 7.51 -15.17 5.10
N LYS A 3 8.32 -15.85 4.29
CA LYS A 3 8.16 -15.82 2.83
C LYS A 3 6.89 -16.57 2.41
N PRO A 4 6.28 -16.22 1.26
CA PRO A 4 5.18 -16.99 0.68
C PRO A 4 5.58 -18.47 0.50
N GLY A 5 4.71 -19.39 0.98
CA GLY A 5 4.96 -20.82 0.95
C GLY A 5 5.54 -21.43 2.23
N ASP A 6 6.09 -20.61 3.12
CA ASP A 6 6.56 -21.07 4.42
C ASP A 6 5.38 -21.43 5.34
N LYS A 7 5.60 -22.40 6.23
CA LYS A 7 4.59 -22.79 7.23
C LYS A 7 4.78 -21.99 8.51
N PRO A 8 3.79 -21.19 8.91
CA PRO A 8 3.89 -20.39 10.14
C PRO A 8 3.90 -21.26 11.39
N LYS A 9 4.70 -20.85 12.39
CA LYS A 9 4.73 -21.44 13.73
C LYS A 9 4.46 -20.34 14.75
N GLY A 10 3.58 -20.60 15.71
CA GLY A 10 3.22 -19.63 16.74
C GLY A 10 2.61 -18.35 16.14
N VAL A 11 3.19 -17.20 16.45
CA VAL A 11 2.72 -15.86 16.05
C VAL A 11 3.28 -15.36 14.69
N GLN A 12 3.95 -16.22 13.95
CA GLN A 12 4.53 -15.85 12.66
C GLN A 12 3.44 -15.63 11.62
N ILE A 13 3.62 -14.60 10.77
CA ILE A 13 2.70 -14.23 9.70
C ILE A 13 3.42 -14.41 8.36
N VAL A 14 2.74 -14.98 7.38
CA VAL A 14 3.25 -15.10 6.01
C VAL A 14 3.00 -13.80 5.25
N ASP A 15 3.97 -13.38 4.44
CA ASP A 15 3.84 -12.20 3.58
C ASP A 15 2.78 -12.42 2.50
N SER A 16 1.63 -11.80 2.70
CA SER A 16 0.54 -11.75 1.73
C SER A 16 0.60 -10.48 0.87
N ASN A 17 1.25 -9.44 1.35
CA ASN A 17 1.30 -8.16 0.66
C ASN A 17 2.11 -8.25 -0.64
N SER A 18 3.28 -8.88 -0.63
CA SER A 18 4.07 -9.04 -1.86
C SER A 18 3.35 -9.88 -2.91
N VAL A 19 2.65 -10.94 -2.48
CA VAL A 19 1.85 -11.79 -3.38
C VAL A 19 0.71 -11.01 -4.03
N MET A 20 0.04 -10.17 -3.25
CA MET A 20 -1.05 -9.33 -3.72
C MET A 20 -0.55 -8.21 -4.65
N LEU A 21 0.53 -7.53 -4.27
CA LEU A 21 1.04 -6.37 -5.01
C LEU A 21 1.68 -6.75 -6.34
N SER A 22 2.31 -7.92 -6.45
CA SER A 22 3.01 -8.35 -7.66
C SER A 22 2.13 -8.28 -8.93
N PRO A 23 0.98 -8.95 -9.01
CA PRO A 23 0.11 -8.87 -10.20
C PRO A 23 -0.52 -7.49 -10.38
N MET A 24 -0.68 -6.71 -9.30
CA MET A 24 -1.21 -5.35 -9.40
C MET A 24 -0.19 -4.38 -10.02
N ILE A 25 1.09 -4.55 -9.73
CA ILE A 25 2.18 -3.78 -10.34
C ILE A 25 2.20 -4.01 -11.85
N ASP A 26 2.14 -5.28 -12.28
CA ASP A 26 2.08 -5.64 -13.69
C ASP A 26 0.83 -5.08 -14.39
N ARG A 27 -0.34 -5.23 -13.79
CA ARG A 27 -1.60 -4.62 -14.28
C ARG A 27 -1.46 -3.12 -14.54
N ASP A 28 -0.79 -2.42 -13.65
CA ASP A 28 -0.65 -0.96 -13.69
C ASP A 28 0.53 -0.48 -14.57
N GLY A 29 1.26 -1.41 -15.20
CA GLY A 29 2.32 -1.11 -16.16
C GLY A 29 3.70 -0.97 -15.54
N GLY A 30 3.87 -1.43 -14.31
CA GLY A 30 5.17 -1.57 -13.66
C GLY A 30 5.82 -2.92 -13.98
N ILE A 31 7.12 -3.00 -13.80
CA ILE A 31 7.89 -4.25 -13.88
C ILE A 31 8.45 -4.50 -12.48
N LEU A 32 7.93 -5.54 -11.82
CA LEU A 32 8.45 -5.94 -10.51
C LEU A 32 9.85 -6.53 -10.67
N ARG A 33 10.87 -5.81 -10.25
CA ARG A 33 12.25 -6.28 -10.32
C ARG A 33 12.57 -7.36 -9.29
N ARG A 34 12.18 -7.12 -8.05
CA ARG A 34 12.39 -8.08 -6.95
C ARG A 34 11.52 -7.73 -5.74
N THR A 35 11.23 -8.74 -4.95
CA THR A 35 10.71 -8.63 -3.59
C THR A 35 11.83 -8.99 -2.62
N VAL A 36 12.04 -8.16 -1.59
CA VAL A 36 13.07 -8.35 -0.58
C VAL A 36 12.42 -8.32 0.79
N HIS A 37 12.74 -9.31 1.62
CA HIS A 37 12.38 -9.34 3.02
C HIS A 37 13.58 -8.92 3.84
N LEU A 38 13.49 -7.76 4.45
CA LEU A 38 14.51 -7.22 5.35
C LEU A 38 14.07 -7.41 6.80
N PRO A 39 15.00 -7.69 7.72
CA PRO A 39 14.71 -7.58 9.15
C PRO A 39 14.40 -6.12 9.51
N ASP A 40 13.81 -5.90 10.69
CA ASP A 40 13.56 -4.55 11.22
C ASP A 40 14.84 -3.91 11.75
N GLU A 41 15.88 -3.88 10.92
CA GLU A 41 17.19 -3.31 11.18
C GLU A 41 17.43 -2.09 10.29
N ARG A 42 17.54 -0.94 10.92
CA ARG A 42 17.62 0.37 10.27
C ARG A 42 18.70 0.43 9.17
N GLU A 43 19.89 -0.11 9.44
CA GLU A 43 21.02 -0.03 8.49
C GLU A 43 20.80 -0.90 7.25
N GLN A 44 20.21 -2.07 7.38
CA GLN A 44 19.90 -2.91 6.23
C GLN A 44 18.83 -2.28 5.33
N ILE A 45 17.83 -1.62 5.93
CA ILE A 45 16.82 -0.86 5.18
C ILE A 45 17.47 0.33 4.47
N ARG A 46 18.35 1.06 5.15
CA ARG A 46 19.12 2.18 4.61
C ARG A 46 19.96 1.78 3.40
N GLU A 47 20.75 0.72 3.54
CA GLU A 47 21.60 0.19 2.45
C GLU A 47 20.76 -0.17 1.22
N TYR A 48 19.63 -0.84 1.45
CA TYR A 48 18.74 -1.22 0.36
C TYR A 48 18.16 0.01 -0.35
N LEU A 49 17.69 1.01 0.37
CA LEU A 49 17.14 2.24 -0.20
C LEU A 49 18.17 3.00 -1.03
N ASN A 50 19.42 3.07 -0.57
CA ASN A 50 20.51 3.72 -1.27
C ASN A 50 20.95 2.95 -2.52
N SER A 51 21.14 1.63 -2.41
CA SER A 51 21.66 0.80 -3.49
C SER A 51 20.63 0.43 -4.57
N SER A 52 19.35 0.59 -4.30
CA SER A 52 18.30 0.25 -5.27
C SER A 52 18.33 1.14 -6.51
N SER A 53 18.30 0.53 -7.68
CA SER A 53 18.20 1.20 -8.99
C SER A 53 16.75 1.23 -9.53
N SER A 54 15.75 0.96 -8.70
CA SER A 54 14.35 0.99 -9.11
C SER A 54 13.81 2.42 -9.16
N ASP A 55 12.94 2.71 -10.10
CA ASP A 55 12.27 4.02 -10.21
C ASP A 55 11.25 4.25 -9.10
N LEU A 56 10.71 3.13 -8.55
CA LEU A 56 9.74 3.14 -7.49
C LEU A 56 10.00 2.00 -6.51
N ILE A 57 9.91 2.30 -5.21
CA ILE A 57 10.06 1.35 -4.10
C ILE A 57 8.78 1.40 -3.26
N CYS A 58 8.25 0.23 -2.91
CA CYS A 58 7.20 0.08 -1.91
C CYS A 58 7.77 -0.60 -0.67
N ILE A 59 7.64 0.03 0.48
CA ILE A 59 7.92 -0.56 1.78
C ILE A 59 6.59 -0.96 2.39
N THR A 60 6.43 -2.22 2.78
CA THR A 60 5.22 -2.72 3.45
C THR A 60 5.53 -3.14 4.88
N GLY A 61 4.86 -2.54 5.87
CA GLY A 61 5.19 -2.68 7.29
C GLY A 61 6.31 -1.73 7.72
N GLY A 62 6.48 -1.51 9.01
CA GLY A 62 7.45 -0.53 9.54
C GLY A 62 7.21 0.90 9.08
N THR A 63 5.95 1.27 8.84
CA THR A 63 5.57 2.52 8.18
C THR A 63 4.67 3.43 9.02
N SER A 64 4.36 3.03 10.25
CA SER A 64 3.51 3.78 11.18
C SER A 64 4.32 4.74 12.06
N VAL A 65 3.84 5.04 13.23
CA VAL A 65 4.46 5.96 14.20
C VAL A 65 5.12 5.22 15.38
N GLY A 66 5.28 3.92 15.29
CA GLY A 66 5.98 3.11 16.30
C GLY A 66 7.47 3.40 16.33
N VAL A 67 8.10 3.17 17.49
CA VAL A 67 9.54 3.41 17.69
C VAL A 67 10.39 2.54 16.75
N GLU A 68 9.87 1.39 16.34
CA GLU A 68 10.52 0.45 15.43
C GLU A 68 10.17 0.68 13.93
N ASP A 69 9.37 1.71 13.63
CA ASP A 69 8.97 2.04 12.27
C ASP A 69 10.03 2.94 11.60
N HIS A 70 11.04 2.34 11.02
CA HIS A 70 12.18 3.05 10.44
C HIS A 70 11.89 3.75 9.10
N GLY A 71 10.82 3.36 8.41
CA GLY A 71 10.49 3.87 7.06
C GLY A 71 10.44 5.40 6.97
N PRO A 72 9.60 6.09 7.76
CA PRO A 72 9.46 7.55 7.68
C PRO A 72 10.75 8.30 8.02
N SER A 73 11.45 7.88 9.08
CA SER A 73 12.69 8.52 9.52
C SER A 73 13.82 8.36 8.51
N LEU A 74 13.96 7.16 7.91
CA LEU A 74 14.95 6.92 6.85
C LEU A 74 14.63 7.70 5.59
N LEU A 75 13.36 7.81 5.22
CA LEU A 75 12.97 8.58 4.05
C LEU A 75 13.25 10.07 4.23
N SER A 76 13.05 10.62 5.44
CA SER A 76 13.41 12.00 5.77
C SER A 76 14.92 12.24 5.79
N GLU A 77 15.71 11.23 6.14
CA GLU A 77 17.18 11.34 6.22
C GLU A 77 17.85 11.20 4.85
N LEU A 78 17.39 10.25 4.04
CA LEU A 78 18.00 9.91 2.74
C LEU A 78 17.48 10.77 1.59
N GLY A 79 16.39 11.48 1.81
CA GLY A 79 15.73 12.27 0.80
C GLY A 79 14.68 13.21 1.37
N GLU A 80 13.48 13.20 0.82
CA GLU A 80 12.39 14.07 1.23
C GLU A 80 11.14 13.26 1.53
N LEU A 81 10.65 13.30 2.77
CA LEU A 81 9.35 12.77 3.17
C LEU A 81 8.28 13.82 2.89
N LEU A 82 7.54 13.66 1.80
CA LEU A 82 6.53 14.65 1.34
C LEU A 82 5.19 14.49 2.08
N VAL A 83 4.81 13.25 2.38
CA VAL A 83 3.56 12.93 3.08
C VAL A 83 3.79 11.78 4.03
N HIS A 84 3.28 11.89 5.27
CA HIS A 84 3.18 10.78 6.19
C HIS A 84 1.88 10.91 6.99
N GLY A 85 1.02 9.89 6.82
CA GLY A 85 -0.34 9.94 7.32
C GLY A 85 -1.30 10.65 6.36
N ILE A 86 -2.40 9.96 6.03
CA ILE A 86 -3.45 10.45 5.13
C ILE A 86 -4.82 10.31 5.76
N PRO A 87 -5.77 11.21 5.47
CA PRO A 87 -7.15 11.10 5.97
C PRO A 87 -7.93 10.04 5.18
N MET A 88 -7.49 8.77 5.24
CA MET A 88 -8.10 7.65 4.55
C MET A 88 -8.26 6.44 5.49
N ARG A 89 -9.38 5.74 5.38
CA ARG A 89 -9.68 4.53 6.14
C ARG A 89 -10.17 3.40 5.22
N PRO A 90 -9.52 2.20 5.27
CA PRO A 90 -8.21 1.93 5.88
C PRO A 90 -7.09 2.64 5.11
N ALA A 91 -5.89 2.64 5.60
CA ALA A 91 -4.65 3.15 4.99
C ALA A 91 -4.10 4.46 5.59
N ALA A 92 -4.59 4.89 6.75
CA ALA A 92 -4.13 6.14 7.39
C ALA A 92 -2.59 6.28 7.52
N PRO A 93 -1.79 5.23 7.84
CA PRO A 93 -0.33 5.40 7.97
C PRO A 93 0.44 5.44 6.65
N THR A 94 -0.22 5.59 5.51
CA THR A 94 0.46 5.69 4.21
C THR A 94 1.36 6.91 4.16
N GLY A 95 2.56 6.72 3.61
CA GLY A 95 3.52 7.78 3.36
C GLY A 95 4.05 7.77 1.93
N PHE A 96 4.63 8.90 1.54
CA PHE A 96 5.25 9.07 0.24
C PHE A 96 6.41 10.07 0.32
N GLY A 97 7.48 9.77 -0.38
CA GLY A 97 8.61 10.67 -0.53
C GLY A 97 9.53 10.30 -1.67
N LEU A 98 10.64 10.99 -1.74
CA LEU A 98 11.63 10.87 -2.79
C LEU A 98 13.01 10.63 -2.19
N ILE A 99 13.77 9.71 -2.78
CA ILE A 99 15.20 9.59 -2.57
C ILE A 99 15.84 9.79 -3.94
N GLU A 100 16.47 10.95 -4.17
CA GLU A 100 16.91 11.41 -5.48
C GLU A 100 15.74 11.44 -6.49
N LYS A 101 15.78 10.56 -7.51
CA LYS A 101 14.72 10.40 -8.50
C LYS A 101 13.77 9.24 -8.19
N LYS A 102 14.07 8.44 -7.17
CA LYS A 102 13.29 7.26 -6.78
C LYS A 102 12.05 7.70 -5.99
N LYS A 103 10.91 7.20 -6.36
CA LYS A 103 9.65 7.36 -5.60
C LYS A 103 9.57 6.27 -4.55
N VAL A 104 9.38 6.64 -3.29
CA VAL A 104 9.28 5.69 -2.18
C VAL A 104 7.92 5.81 -1.53
N PHE A 105 7.17 4.73 -1.52
CA PHE A 105 5.87 4.63 -0.86
C PHE A 105 5.97 3.77 0.38
N LEU A 106 5.45 4.31 1.48
CA LEU A 106 5.31 3.62 2.75
C LEU A 106 3.87 3.09 2.83
N LEU A 107 3.70 1.78 2.80
CA LEU A 107 2.39 1.13 2.78
C LEU A 107 2.13 0.40 4.11
N PRO A 108 0.91 0.49 4.65
CA PRO A 108 0.56 -0.22 5.87
C PRO A 108 0.78 -1.73 5.76
N GLY A 109 1.18 -2.36 6.86
CA GLY A 109 1.38 -3.83 6.93
C GLY A 109 0.08 -4.64 6.82
N ASN A 110 -1.07 -4.09 7.26
CA ASN A 110 -2.37 -4.76 7.12
C ASN A 110 -2.75 -4.88 5.64
N PRO A 111 -3.11 -6.09 5.13
CA PRO A 111 -3.34 -6.31 3.70
C PRO A 111 -4.43 -5.44 3.08
N VAL A 112 -5.54 -5.21 3.77
CA VAL A 112 -6.62 -4.36 3.24
C VAL A 112 -6.19 -2.89 3.16
N SER A 113 -5.44 -2.44 4.16
CA SER A 113 -4.87 -1.09 4.17
C SER A 113 -3.80 -0.92 3.09
N CYS A 114 -2.95 -1.93 2.91
CA CYS A 114 -1.94 -1.98 1.86
C CYS A 114 -2.57 -1.93 0.47
N LEU A 115 -3.61 -2.74 0.22
CA LEU A 115 -4.38 -2.72 -1.03
C LEU A 115 -4.97 -1.34 -1.33
N SER A 116 -5.61 -0.74 -0.33
CA SER A 116 -6.23 0.58 -0.49
C SER A 116 -5.19 1.65 -0.80
N ALA A 117 -4.08 1.67 -0.06
CA ALA A 117 -2.97 2.59 -0.30
C ALA A 117 -2.34 2.39 -1.68
N TYR A 118 -2.15 1.14 -2.10
CA TYR A 118 -1.64 0.82 -3.43
C TYR A 118 -2.55 1.37 -4.53
N ASP A 119 -3.84 1.07 -4.49
CA ASP A 119 -4.78 1.49 -5.53
C ASP A 119 -4.86 3.00 -5.70
N TYR A 120 -4.90 3.74 -4.58
CA TYR A 120 -5.03 5.20 -4.62
C TYR A 120 -3.74 5.92 -5.00
N PHE A 121 -2.58 5.38 -4.64
CA PHE A 121 -1.30 6.09 -4.77
C PHE A 121 -0.32 5.38 -5.69
N VAL A 122 0.12 4.17 -5.36
CA VAL A 122 1.16 3.46 -6.10
C VAL A 122 0.70 3.09 -7.51
N GLY A 123 -0.43 2.40 -7.62
CA GLY A 123 -0.97 1.98 -8.91
C GLY A 123 -1.29 3.17 -9.82
N ARG A 124 -1.80 4.26 -9.25
CA ARG A 124 -2.00 5.51 -9.98
C ARG A 124 -0.68 6.07 -10.50
N SER A 125 0.34 6.12 -9.65
CA SER A 125 1.67 6.61 -10.03
C SER A 125 2.30 5.76 -11.13
N LEU A 126 2.23 4.42 -11.01
CA LEU A 126 2.74 3.50 -12.04
C LEU A 126 2.04 3.70 -13.38
N ARG A 127 0.72 3.80 -13.40
CA ARG A 127 -0.04 4.07 -14.64
C ARG A 127 0.40 5.38 -15.29
N MET A 128 0.54 6.44 -14.51
CA MET A 128 1.00 7.74 -15.02
C MET A 128 2.44 7.68 -15.52
N MET A 129 3.34 7.02 -14.80
CA MET A 129 4.74 6.83 -15.21
C MET A 129 4.86 6.00 -16.50
N SER A 130 3.96 5.05 -16.72
CA SER A 130 3.91 4.24 -17.95
C SER A 130 3.08 4.88 -19.08
N GLY A 131 2.70 6.16 -18.95
CA GLY A 131 1.94 6.89 -19.97
C GLY A 131 0.45 6.52 -20.04
N LYS A 132 -0.06 5.76 -19.07
CA LYS A 132 -1.48 5.42 -18.96
C LYS A 132 -2.27 6.45 -18.16
N SER A 133 -3.61 6.38 -18.24
CA SER A 133 -4.47 7.22 -17.39
C SER A 133 -4.27 6.89 -15.90
N GLY A 134 -4.23 7.92 -15.05
CA GLY A 134 -4.22 7.78 -13.59
C GLY A 134 -5.56 7.33 -12.98
N ASN A 135 -6.60 7.08 -13.79
CA ASN A 135 -7.88 6.58 -13.31
C ASN A 135 -7.78 5.16 -12.76
N PHE A 136 -8.71 4.78 -11.89
CA PHE A 136 -8.80 3.40 -11.41
C PHE A 136 -9.06 2.44 -12.57
N PRO A 137 -8.38 1.28 -12.62
CA PRO A 137 -8.51 0.30 -13.70
C PRO A 137 -9.72 -0.61 -13.51
N TYR A 138 -10.71 -0.19 -12.77
CA TYR A 138 -11.88 -0.97 -12.44
C TYR A 138 -13.11 -0.52 -13.21
N ARG A 139 -13.99 -1.49 -13.55
CA ARG A 139 -15.30 -1.19 -14.11
C ARG A 139 -16.18 -0.53 -13.06
N LYS A 140 -16.81 0.58 -13.41
CA LYS A 140 -17.77 1.26 -12.55
C LYS A 140 -19.18 0.75 -12.84
N LYS A 141 -19.93 0.40 -11.80
CA LYS A 141 -21.35 0.06 -11.85
C LYS A 141 -22.11 0.83 -10.78
N LYS A 142 -23.39 1.08 -11.02
CA LYS A 142 -24.31 1.67 -10.04
C LYS A 142 -25.13 0.55 -9.43
N PHE A 143 -25.28 0.58 -8.11
CA PHE A 143 -26.09 -0.37 -7.36
C PHE A 143 -26.94 0.39 -6.34
N LYS A 144 -28.11 -0.17 -5.99
CA LYS A 144 -28.90 0.30 -4.86
C LYS A 144 -28.24 -0.15 -3.57
N LEU A 145 -28.10 0.75 -2.58
CA LEU A 145 -27.62 0.37 -1.26
C LEU A 145 -28.75 -0.32 -0.46
N GLY A 146 -28.47 -1.49 0.09
CA GLY A 146 -29.39 -2.22 0.96
C GLY A 146 -29.52 -1.58 2.34
N THR A 147 -28.47 -0.89 2.80
CA THR A 147 -28.44 -0.17 4.08
C THR A 147 -27.66 1.14 3.94
N LYS A 148 -27.97 2.11 4.79
CA LYS A 148 -27.22 3.36 4.85
C LYS A 148 -25.77 3.08 5.28
N ILE A 149 -24.82 3.67 4.55
CA ILE A 149 -23.40 3.67 4.91
C ILE A 149 -23.07 5.05 5.44
N SER A 150 -22.65 5.11 6.70
CA SER A 150 -22.18 6.34 7.31
C SER A 150 -20.68 6.46 7.12
N SER A 151 -20.20 7.64 6.77
CA SER A 151 -18.79 7.98 6.65
C SER A 151 -18.47 9.16 7.56
N GLU A 152 -17.27 9.19 8.12
CA GLU A 152 -16.83 10.32 8.95
C GLU A 152 -16.39 11.49 8.07
N ILE A 153 -16.76 12.69 8.48
CA ILE A 153 -16.38 13.93 7.78
C ILE A 153 -14.86 14.11 7.88
N GLY A 154 -14.26 14.55 6.77
CA GLY A 154 -12.83 14.85 6.72
C GLY A 154 -11.92 13.68 6.34
N ARG A 155 -12.50 12.51 6.03
CA ARG A 155 -11.72 11.35 5.54
C ARG A 155 -12.36 10.66 4.34
N THR A 156 -11.53 10.01 3.56
CA THR A 156 -11.96 9.08 2.50
C THR A 156 -12.08 7.68 3.09
N GLU A 157 -13.20 7.00 2.85
CA GLU A 157 -13.39 5.62 3.29
C GLU A 157 -13.43 4.66 2.10
N TYR A 158 -12.60 3.61 2.19
CA TYR A 158 -12.62 2.47 1.28
C TYR A 158 -13.56 1.41 1.80
N VAL A 159 -14.79 1.41 1.30
CA VAL A 159 -15.88 0.55 1.79
C VAL A 159 -15.97 -0.72 0.96
N ARG A 160 -15.99 -1.87 1.62
CA ARG A 160 -16.16 -3.18 0.98
C ARG A 160 -17.62 -3.58 0.99
N LEU A 161 -18.14 -3.90 -0.19
CA LEU A 161 -19.54 -4.25 -0.39
C LEU A 161 -19.67 -5.63 -1.02
N ARG A 162 -20.70 -6.36 -0.63
CA ARG A 162 -21.18 -7.56 -1.30
C ARG A 162 -22.39 -7.17 -2.14
N VAL A 163 -22.42 -7.57 -3.39
CA VAL A 163 -23.52 -7.29 -4.30
C VAL A 163 -24.33 -8.57 -4.53
N GLU A 164 -25.63 -8.53 -4.23
CA GLU A 164 -26.58 -9.60 -4.47
C GLU A 164 -27.85 -9.00 -5.08
N ASN A 165 -28.32 -9.56 -6.19
CA ASN A 165 -29.55 -9.11 -6.88
C ASN A 165 -29.58 -7.59 -7.12
N GLU A 166 -28.44 -7.01 -7.58
CA GLU A 166 -28.24 -5.58 -7.83
C GLU A 166 -28.35 -4.68 -6.59
N ILE A 167 -28.33 -5.26 -5.40
CA ILE A 167 -28.29 -4.53 -4.12
C ILE A 167 -26.92 -4.72 -3.49
N ALA A 168 -26.33 -3.61 -3.05
CA ALA A 168 -25.02 -3.59 -2.39
C ALA A 168 -25.19 -3.56 -0.86
N TYR A 169 -24.60 -4.53 -0.18
CA TYR A 169 -24.61 -4.67 1.28
C TYR A 169 -23.23 -4.42 1.86
N LEU A 170 -23.18 -3.73 2.99
CA LEU A 170 -21.93 -3.46 3.69
C LEU A 170 -21.30 -4.76 4.21
N ILE A 171 -20.01 -5.00 3.88
CA ILE A 171 -19.20 -6.03 4.52
C ILE A 171 -18.38 -5.41 5.65
N ALA A 172 -17.64 -4.35 5.34
CA ALA A 172 -16.79 -3.66 6.31
C ALA A 172 -16.38 -2.26 5.84
N THR A 173 -16.11 -1.38 6.80
CA THR A 173 -15.61 -0.01 6.61
C THR A 173 -14.17 0.18 7.11
N GLY A 174 -13.54 -0.85 7.63
CA GLY A 174 -12.18 -0.81 8.17
C GLY A 174 -11.31 -1.97 7.67
N GLY A 175 -10.03 -1.94 8.04
CA GLY A 175 -9.07 -3.02 7.77
C GLY A 175 -9.12 -4.09 8.85
#